data_36a4218fa77c6c2b26fd74b12e1a8908
#
_entry.id   36a4218fa77c6c2b26fd74b12e1a8908
#
_cell.length_a   1.000
_cell.length_b   1.000
_cell.length_c   1.000
_cell.angle_alpha   90.00
_cell.angle_beta   90.00
_cell.angle_gamma   90.00
#
_symmetry.space_group_name_H-M   'P 1'
#
loop_
_entity.id
_entity.type
_entity.pdbx_description
1 polymer ?
#
loop_
_entity_poly.entity_id
_entity_poly.type
_entity_poly.pdbx_seq_one_letter_code
_entity_poly.pdbx_strand_id
1 'polypeptide(L)'
;YVGFTYIPFECPSSLVAIISDFILSLDVVNVAVVYSVNSDGIKFSVRSERADVDAGKLIYQALDGIGSGGGHAAMAGGFVSHEALDKIGRDYDRKLKELFMNAIRKNRGV
;
A
#
# COMPACT_ATOMS: atom_id res chain seq x y z
N TYR A 1 11.54 3.19 -8.87
CA TYR A 1 11.70 2.65 -7.51
C TYR A 1 10.38 2.72 -6.75
N VAL A 2 10.20 1.78 -5.84
CA VAL A 2 9.03 1.71 -4.99
C VAL A 2 9.40 2.15 -3.59
N GLY A 3 8.68 3.14 -3.05
CA GLY A 3 8.88 3.61 -1.68
C GLY A 3 7.83 3.01 -0.75
N PHE A 4 8.29 2.37 0.33
CA PHE A 4 7.41 1.89 1.40
C PHE A 4 7.62 2.74 2.64
N THR A 5 6.54 3.23 3.22
CA THR A 5 6.60 4.02 4.45
C THR A 5 5.58 3.50 5.46
N TYR A 6 6.06 3.18 6.64
CA TYR A 6 5.25 2.72 7.74
C TYR A 6 5.07 3.84 8.77
N ILE A 7 3.83 4.07 9.17
CA ILE A 7 3.49 5.06 10.19
C ILE A 7 3.04 4.29 11.44
N PRO A 8 3.82 4.29 12.53
CA PRO A 8 3.57 3.43 13.70
C PRO A 8 2.55 4.00 14.69
N PHE A 9 1.70 4.93 14.26
CA PHE A 9 0.66 5.53 15.09
C PHE A 9 -0.58 5.82 14.26
N GLU A 10 -1.72 6.04 14.92
CA GLU A 10 -2.94 6.40 14.23
C GLU A 10 -2.76 7.72 13.47
N CYS A 11 -3.22 7.72 12.22
CA CYS A 11 -2.98 8.83 11.32
C CYS A 11 -4.25 9.06 10.48
N PRO A 12 -4.76 10.30 10.42
CA PRO A 12 -5.89 10.61 9.55
C PRO A 12 -5.57 10.31 8.08
N SER A 13 -6.56 9.87 7.33
CA SER A 13 -6.39 9.55 5.90
C SER A 13 -5.84 10.72 5.10
N SER A 14 -6.21 11.95 5.44
CA SER A 14 -5.68 13.16 4.79
C SER A 14 -4.17 13.31 4.97
N LEU A 15 -3.65 12.98 6.17
CA LEU A 15 -2.21 13.06 6.44
C LEU A 15 -1.47 11.94 5.72
N VAL A 16 -2.04 10.72 5.67
CA VAL A 16 -1.46 9.61 4.92
C VAL A 16 -1.34 9.97 3.44
N ALA A 17 -2.35 10.63 2.87
CA ALA A 17 -2.33 11.10 1.49
C ALA A 17 -1.21 12.13 1.26
N ILE A 18 -1.05 13.10 2.17
CA ILE A 18 0.01 14.11 2.08
C ILE A 18 1.40 13.46 2.13
N ILE A 19 1.59 12.50 3.03
CA ILE A 19 2.85 11.77 3.14
C ILE A 19 3.13 10.99 1.86
N SER A 20 2.11 10.34 1.28
CA SER A 20 2.24 9.60 0.03
C SER A 20 2.70 10.51 -1.11
N ASP A 21 2.08 11.68 -1.24
CA ASP A 21 2.44 12.66 -2.27
C ASP A 21 3.85 13.20 -2.05
N PHE A 22 4.26 13.42 -0.80
CA PHE A 22 5.62 13.84 -0.49
C PHE A 22 6.65 12.80 -0.92
N ILE A 23 6.41 11.53 -0.60
CA ILE A 23 7.32 10.44 -0.99
C ILE A 23 7.42 10.34 -2.50
N LEU A 24 6.30 10.47 -3.19
CA LEU A 24 6.26 10.44 -4.65
C LEU A 24 6.97 11.64 -5.29
N SER A 25 7.14 12.74 -4.57
CA SER A 25 7.88 13.91 -5.06
C SER A 25 9.40 13.68 -5.14
N LEU A 26 9.91 12.60 -4.52
CA LEU A 26 11.32 12.24 -4.62
C LEU A 26 11.61 11.71 -6.02
N ASP A 27 12.70 12.19 -6.62
CA ASP A 27 13.03 11.91 -8.02
C ASP A 27 13.12 10.42 -8.38
N VAL A 28 13.54 9.60 -7.43
CA VAL A 28 13.75 8.16 -7.67
C VAL A 28 12.54 7.30 -7.35
N VAL A 29 11.52 7.85 -6.71
CA VAL A 29 10.33 7.09 -6.31
C VAL A 29 9.19 7.38 -7.29
N ASN A 30 8.66 6.35 -7.93
CA ASN A 30 7.54 6.47 -8.87
C ASN A 30 6.31 5.65 -8.46
N VAL A 31 6.43 4.80 -7.43
CA VAL A 31 5.31 4.13 -6.78
C VAL A 31 5.53 4.25 -5.27
N ALA A 32 4.56 4.79 -4.56
CA ALA A 32 4.64 4.96 -3.11
C ALA A 32 3.54 4.13 -2.44
N VAL A 33 3.93 3.31 -1.47
CA VAL A 33 3.01 2.56 -0.60
C VAL A 33 3.21 3.05 0.82
N VAL A 34 2.19 3.71 1.38
CA VAL A 34 2.23 4.23 2.75
C VAL A 34 1.14 3.52 3.53
N TYR A 35 1.47 3.06 4.72
CA TYR A 35 0.49 2.41 5.57
C TYR A 35 0.65 2.83 7.03
N SER A 36 -0.48 2.94 7.72
CA SER A 36 -0.52 3.31 9.13
C SER A 36 -1.29 2.26 9.92
N VAL A 37 -0.81 1.98 11.13
CA VAL A 37 -1.50 1.06 12.04
C VAL A 37 -2.45 1.85 12.91
N ASN A 38 -3.72 1.45 12.87
CA ASN A 38 -4.80 2.06 13.65
C ASN A 38 -5.40 1.01 14.58
N SER A 39 -6.30 1.44 15.46
CA SER A 39 -6.95 0.53 16.42
C SER A 39 -7.76 -0.59 15.76
N ASP A 40 -8.28 -0.36 14.55
CA ASP A 40 -9.10 -1.32 13.81
C ASP A 40 -8.32 -2.12 12.75
N GLY A 41 -7.08 -1.75 12.47
CA GLY A 41 -6.26 -2.42 11.48
C GLY A 41 -5.25 -1.50 10.81
N ILE A 42 -4.79 -1.90 9.62
CA ILE A 42 -3.84 -1.12 8.82
C ILE A 42 -4.57 -0.46 7.66
N LYS A 43 -4.39 0.85 7.52
CA LYS A 43 -4.85 1.64 6.38
C LYS A 43 -3.70 1.85 5.40
N PHE A 44 -3.98 1.64 4.12
CA PHE A 44 -3.01 1.79 3.04
C PHE A 44 -3.36 2.96 2.14
N SER A 45 -2.33 3.61 1.64
CA SER A 45 -2.44 4.59 0.56
C SER A 45 -1.38 4.25 -0.48
N VAL A 46 -1.80 4.14 -1.73
CA VAL A 46 -0.90 3.83 -2.85
C VAL A 46 -0.99 4.96 -3.86
N ARG A 47 0.17 5.42 -4.32
CA ARG A 47 0.29 6.41 -5.40
C ARG A 47 1.22 5.86 -6.46
N SER A 48 0.85 6.03 -7.73
CA SER A 48 1.67 5.58 -8.85
C SER A 48 1.78 6.66 -9.91
N GLU A 49 3.00 6.95 -10.34
CA GLU A 49 3.31 7.78 -11.50
C GLU A 49 3.69 6.94 -12.72
N ARG A 50 3.72 5.62 -12.57
CA ARG A 50 4.07 4.72 -13.66
C ARG A 50 2.83 4.33 -14.45
N ALA A 51 2.93 4.40 -15.77
CA ALA A 51 1.84 3.97 -16.66
C ALA A 51 1.60 2.45 -16.59
N ASP A 52 2.65 1.68 -16.29
CA ASP A 52 2.59 0.21 -16.21
C ASP A 52 2.20 -0.31 -14.81
N VAL A 53 1.98 0.57 -13.84
CA VAL A 53 1.54 0.19 -12.50
C VAL A 53 0.27 0.98 -12.16
N ASP A 54 -0.86 0.29 -12.15
CA ASP A 54 -2.16 0.83 -11.78
C ASP A 54 -2.34 0.67 -10.27
N ALA A 55 -2.43 1.78 -9.55
CA ALA A 55 -2.51 1.76 -8.08
C ALA A 55 -3.73 0.98 -7.56
N GLY A 56 -4.89 1.15 -8.20
CA GLY A 56 -6.12 0.43 -7.83
C GLY A 56 -5.99 -1.08 -8.01
N LYS A 57 -5.46 -1.52 -9.13
CA LYS A 57 -5.22 -2.95 -9.38
C LYS A 57 -4.14 -3.50 -8.47
N LEU A 58 -3.08 -2.73 -8.23
CA LEU A 58 -1.99 -3.13 -7.36
C LEU A 58 -2.49 -3.46 -5.95
N ILE A 59 -3.24 -2.54 -5.34
CA ILE A 59 -3.71 -2.75 -3.97
C ILE A 59 -4.77 -3.84 -3.89
N TYR A 60 -5.64 -3.94 -4.90
CA TYR A 60 -6.63 -5.00 -4.98
C TYR A 60 -5.95 -6.37 -5.02
N GLN A 61 -4.94 -6.54 -5.86
CA GLN A 61 -4.20 -7.80 -5.97
C GLN A 61 -3.38 -8.09 -4.73
N ALA A 62 -2.70 -7.08 -4.16
CA ALA A 62 -1.85 -7.26 -3.00
C ALA A 62 -2.64 -7.69 -1.76
N LEU A 63 -3.84 -7.15 -1.57
CA LEU A 63 -4.66 -7.42 -0.39
C LEU A 63 -5.72 -8.51 -0.61
N ASP A 64 -5.73 -9.15 -1.77
CA ASP A 64 -6.70 -10.20 -2.07
C ASP A 64 -6.64 -11.32 -1.03
N GLY A 65 -7.78 -11.65 -0.44
CA GLY A 65 -7.91 -12.69 0.58
C GLY A 65 -7.56 -12.25 2.00
N ILE A 66 -6.96 -11.08 2.21
CA ILE A 66 -6.59 -10.58 3.54
C ILE A 66 -7.20 -9.23 3.89
N GLY A 67 -7.66 -8.48 2.91
CA GLY A 67 -8.22 -7.16 3.12
C GLY A 67 -9.00 -6.69 1.91
N SER A 68 -9.22 -5.39 1.84
CA SER A 68 -9.93 -4.76 0.74
C SER A 68 -9.14 -3.55 0.24
N GLY A 69 -9.27 -3.25 -1.03
CA GLY A 69 -8.62 -2.09 -1.60
C GLY A 69 -9.08 -1.85 -3.03
N GLY A 70 -8.94 -0.62 -3.47
CA GLY A 70 -9.27 -0.21 -4.82
C GLY A 70 -9.09 1.29 -4.99
N GLY A 71 -9.33 1.76 -6.20
CA GLY A 71 -9.20 3.17 -6.53
C GLY A 71 -8.94 3.35 -8.01
N HIS A 72 -8.14 4.39 -8.31
CA HIS A 72 -7.79 4.77 -9.67
C HIS A 72 -6.36 4.34 -10.02
N ALA A 73 -5.98 4.52 -11.28
CA ALA A 73 -4.65 4.16 -11.75
C ALA A 73 -3.53 4.93 -11.01
N ALA A 74 -3.77 6.19 -10.69
CA ALA A 74 -2.78 7.05 -10.04
C ALA A 74 -2.83 6.99 -8.51
N MET A 75 -3.98 6.64 -7.92
CA MET A 75 -4.15 6.63 -6.47
C MET A 75 -5.20 5.63 -6.03
N ALA A 76 -4.92 4.97 -4.91
CA ALA A 76 -5.81 3.97 -4.34
C ALA A 76 -5.64 3.88 -2.83
N GLY A 77 -6.61 3.28 -2.16
CA GLY A 77 -6.57 3.05 -0.72
C GLY A 77 -7.02 1.63 -0.39
N GLY A 78 -6.67 1.18 0.79
CA GLY A 78 -7.06 -0.16 1.24
C GLY A 78 -6.99 -0.33 2.75
N PHE A 79 -7.44 -1.47 3.21
CA PHE A 79 -7.55 -1.76 4.63
C PHE A 79 -7.37 -3.24 4.91
N VAL A 80 -6.62 -3.56 5.96
CA VAL A 80 -6.47 -4.92 6.50
C VAL A 80 -6.84 -4.87 7.98
N SER A 81 -7.85 -5.66 8.38
CA SER A 81 -8.31 -5.70 9.77
C SER A 81 -7.27 -6.34 10.70
N HIS A 82 -7.37 -6.05 12.01
CA HIS A 82 -6.54 -6.74 13.01
C HIS A 82 -6.74 -8.24 13.00
N GLU A 83 -7.95 -8.73 12.76
CA GLU A 83 -8.22 -10.16 12.67
C GLU A 83 -7.41 -10.80 11.54
N ALA A 84 -7.34 -10.15 10.38
CA ALA A 84 -6.56 -10.64 9.26
C ALA A 84 -5.05 -10.57 9.56
N LEU A 85 -4.59 -9.52 10.25
CA LEU A 85 -3.19 -9.40 10.67
C LEU A 85 -2.78 -10.50 11.64
N ASP A 86 -3.66 -10.86 12.58
CA ASP A 86 -3.40 -11.95 13.51
C ASP A 86 -3.20 -13.28 12.79
N LYS A 87 -3.94 -13.51 11.70
CA LYS A 87 -3.78 -14.71 10.85
C LYS A 87 -2.46 -14.70 10.08
N ILE A 88 -1.98 -13.52 9.65
CA ILE A 88 -0.71 -13.37 8.95
C ILE A 88 0.46 -13.64 9.91
N GLY A 89 0.36 -13.16 11.16
CA GLY A 89 1.36 -13.38 12.20
C GLY A 89 2.23 -12.16 12.45
N ARG A 90 3.28 -12.36 13.27
CA ARG A 90 4.16 -11.26 13.72
C ARG A 90 4.95 -10.60 12.59
N ASP A 91 5.24 -11.33 11.54
CA ASP A 91 6.00 -10.85 10.38
C ASP A 91 5.10 -10.16 9.34
N TYR A 92 3.94 -9.65 9.73
CA TYR A 92 2.99 -9.07 8.79
C TYR A 92 3.60 -7.94 7.95
N ASP A 93 4.47 -7.13 8.53
CA ASP A 93 5.14 -6.04 7.82
C ASP A 93 5.93 -6.56 6.60
N ARG A 94 6.76 -7.56 6.80
CA ARG A 94 7.54 -8.18 5.74
C ARG A 94 6.64 -8.87 4.71
N LYS A 95 5.64 -9.59 5.18
CA LYS A 95 4.70 -10.31 4.30
C LYS A 95 3.87 -9.35 3.44
N LEU A 96 3.43 -8.24 4.00
CA LEU A 96 2.70 -7.21 3.26
C LEU A 96 3.58 -6.61 2.16
N LYS A 97 4.84 -6.27 2.47
CA LYS A 97 5.78 -5.77 1.48
C LYS A 97 5.99 -6.79 0.35
N GLU A 98 6.12 -8.06 0.67
CA GLU A 98 6.24 -9.13 -0.33
C GLU A 98 5.01 -9.20 -1.24
N LEU A 99 3.81 -9.10 -0.67
CA LEU A 99 2.57 -9.11 -1.44
C LEU A 99 2.51 -7.94 -2.42
N PHE A 100 2.88 -6.74 -1.98
CA PHE A 100 2.93 -5.56 -2.84
C PHE A 100 3.98 -5.71 -3.94
N MET A 101 5.17 -6.19 -3.61
CA MET A 101 6.23 -6.38 -4.62
C MET A 101 5.84 -7.43 -5.65
N ASN A 102 5.20 -8.52 -5.24
CA ASN A 102 4.71 -9.54 -6.16
C ASN A 102 3.62 -8.99 -7.08
N ALA A 103 2.70 -8.19 -6.54
CA ALA A 103 1.65 -7.55 -7.33
C ALA A 103 2.22 -6.55 -8.34
N ILE A 104 3.24 -5.79 -7.95
CA ILE A 104 3.94 -4.86 -8.86
C ILE A 104 4.56 -5.62 -10.01
N ARG A 105 5.24 -6.74 -9.75
CA ARG A 105 5.83 -7.57 -10.80
C ARG A 105 4.77 -8.06 -11.78
N LYS A 106 3.62 -8.52 -11.29
CA LYS A 106 2.50 -8.96 -12.13
C LYS A 106 1.98 -7.82 -13.01
N ASN A 107 1.80 -6.62 -12.45
CA ASN A 107 1.33 -5.46 -13.21
C ASN A 107 2.31 -5.05 -14.31
N ARG A 108 3.60 -5.27 -14.10
CA ARG A 108 4.64 -4.93 -15.09
C ARG A 108 4.88 -6.06 -16.09
N GLY A 109 4.22 -7.19 -15.96
CA GLY A 109 4.40 -8.34 -16.86
C GLY A 109 5.75 -9.05 -16.66
N VAL A 110 6.30 -8.97 -15.47
CA VAL A 110 7.64 -9.53 -15.17
C VAL A 110 7.52 -10.74 -14.28
#